data_03bbd187f1d11fc09872278dd09db878
#
_entry.id   03bbd187f1d11fc09872278dd09db878
#
_cell.length_a   1.000
_cell.length_b   1.000
_cell.length_c   1.000
_cell.angle_alpha   90.00
_cell.angle_beta   90.00
_cell.angle_gamma   90.00
#
_symmetry.space_group_name_H-M   'P 1'
#
loop_
_entity.id
_entity.type
_entity.pdbx_description
1 polymer ?
#
loop_
_entity_poly.entity_id
_entity_poly.type
_entity_poly.pdbx_seq_one_letter_code
_entity_poly.pdbx_strand_id
1 'polypeptide(L)'
;MKNNKIKIAGVIKDKPQLILDASEYERRRYETKLVAERKSGTEDVLILQFDGSTMQEEDFEKLEAGTCVIVAGEIRTENVREIVPTAPTVKIFIAAGKVQIVEAITEKQNVVKLCGYICKDPRARGTSKGIHITDIMIAVKGK
;
A
#
# COMPACT_ATOMS: atom_id res chain seq x y z
N MET A 1 4.40 11.27 -17.29
CA MET A 1 3.53 11.28 -16.11
C MET A 1 3.30 9.84 -15.65
N LYS A 2 3.53 9.57 -14.37
CA LYS A 2 3.26 8.24 -13.82
C LYS A 2 1.75 8.08 -13.66
N ASN A 3 1.23 6.93 -14.11
CA ASN A 3 -0.20 6.61 -14.06
C ASN A 3 -0.62 5.95 -12.74
N ASN A 4 0.31 5.74 -11.83
CA ASN A 4 0.07 5.06 -10.54
C ASN A 4 1.03 5.63 -9.50
N LYS A 5 0.51 6.39 -8.57
CA LYS A 5 1.34 7.06 -7.56
C LYS A 5 0.59 7.15 -6.24
N ILE A 6 1.24 6.73 -5.17
CA ILE A 6 0.74 6.91 -3.81
C ILE A 6 1.80 7.59 -2.95
N LYS A 7 1.36 8.49 -2.09
CA LYS A 7 2.17 9.04 -1.00
C LYS A 7 1.33 9.01 0.27
N ILE A 8 1.84 8.32 1.28
CA ILE A 8 1.09 8.07 2.50
C ILE A 8 2.01 8.14 3.73
N ALA A 9 1.53 8.76 4.79
CA ALA A 9 2.16 8.75 6.10
C ALA A 9 1.44 7.77 7.01
N GLY A 10 2.17 6.98 7.73
CA GLY A 10 1.60 5.99 8.63
C GLY A 10 2.59 5.44 9.63
N VAL A 11 2.13 4.48 10.39
CA VAL A 11 2.90 3.82 11.44
C VAL A 11 3.06 2.35 11.10
N ILE A 12 4.28 1.86 11.18
CA ILE A 12 4.56 0.44 10.98
C ILE A 12 3.90 -0.36 12.10
N LYS A 13 3.10 -1.35 11.73
CA LYS A 13 2.37 -2.17 12.69
C LYS A 13 3.23 -3.30 13.25
N ASP A 14 3.99 -3.95 12.39
CA ASP A 14 4.82 -5.09 12.75
C ASP A 14 6.21 -4.95 12.12
N LYS A 15 7.21 -5.57 12.73
CA LYS A 15 8.54 -5.64 12.12
C LYS A 15 8.44 -6.27 10.74
N PRO A 16 9.07 -5.67 9.70
CA PRO A 16 9.01 -6.23 8.36
C PRO A 16 9.55 -7.67 8.29
N GLN A 17 8.82 -8.50 7.55
CA GLN A 17 9.19 -9.90 7.33
C GLN A 17 9.80 -10.06 5.95
N LEU A 18 10.85 -10.89 5.87
CA LEU A 18 11.48 -11.24 4.61
C LEU A 18 10.53 -12.15 3.80
N ILE A 19 10.16 -11.72 2.60
CA ILE A 19 9.32 -12.50 1.69
C ILE A 19 10.06 -13.01 0.46
N LEU A 20 11.19 -12.40 0.12
CA LEU A 20 12.08 -12.85 -0.95
C LEU A 20 13.51 -12.65 -0.51
N ASP A 21 14.25 -13.75 -0.35
CA ASP A 21 15.65 -13.69 0.04
C ASP A 21 16.56 -13.50 -1.17
N ALA A 22 17.69 -12.84 -0.94
CA ALA A 22 18.73 -12.63 -1.92
C ALA A 22 20.05 -12.41 -1.20
N SER A 23 21.17 -12.72 -1.86
CA SER A 23 22.50 -12.51 -1.29
C SER A 23 22.78 -11.03 -1.04
N GLU A 24 22.33 -10.16 -1.95
CA GLU A 24 22.48 -8.72 -1.81
C GLU A 24 21.25 -8.14 -1.09
N TYR A 25 21.51 -7.31 -0.07
CA TYR A 25 20.46 -6.65 0.69
C TYR A 25 19.46 -5.90 -0.22
N GLU A 26 19.95 -5.19 -1.22
CA GLU A 26 19.15 -4.35 -2.12
C GLU A 26 18.09 -5.14 -2.89
N ARG A 27 18.31 -6.45 -3.06
CA ARG A 27 17.39 -7.34 -3.78
C ARG A 27 16.44 -8.11 -2.89
N ARG A 28 16.63 -8.05 -1.59
CA ARG A 28 15.72 -8.67 -0.63
C ARG A 28 14.41 -7.91 -0.62
N ARG A 29 13.31 -8.64 -0.51
CA ARG A 29 11.98 -8.04 -0.43
C ARG A 29 11.34 -8.32 0.91
N TYR A 30 10.70 -7.31 1.46
CA TYR A 30 10.07 -7.36 2.77
C TYR A 30 8.61 -6.95 2.69
N GLU A 31 7.81 -7.45 3.62
CA GLU A 31 6.42 -7.08 3.77
C GLU A 31 6.12 -6.72 5.22
N THR A 32 5.34 -5.68 5.39
CA THR A 32 4.81 -5.29 6.68
C THR A 32 3.41 -4.70 6.50
N LYS A 33 2.81 -4.28 7.60
CA LYS A 33 1.54 -3.56 7.59
C LYS A 33 1.78 -2.13 8.01
N LEU A 34 1.12 -1.21 7.34
CA LEU A 34 1.16 0.21 7.61
C LEU A 34 -0.21 0.65 8.11
N VAL A 35 -0.26 1.30 9.26
CA VAL A 35 -1.48 1.88 9.80
C VAL A 35 -1.53 3.35 9.44
N ALA A 36 -2.53 3.75 8.66
CA ALA A 36 -2.75 5.13 8.28
C ALA A 36 -4.05 5.63 8.89
N GLU A 37 -4.01 6.82 9.46
CA GLU A 37 -5.17 7.43 10.09
C GLU A 37 -5.83 8.43 9.15
N ARG A 38 -7.14 8.28 8.94
CA ARG A 38 -7.93 9.25 8.18
C ARG A 38 -8.14 10.52 9.00
N LYS A 39 -8.54 11.60 8.33
CA LYS A 39 -8.90 12.84 9.02
C LYS A 39 -9.99 12.65 10.08
N SER A 40 -10.87 11.67 9.89
CA SER A 40 -11.93 11.31 10.84
C SER A 40 -11.43 10.61 12.11
N GLY A 41 -10.16 10.17 12.14
CA GLY A 41 -9.60 9.37 13.21
C GLY A 41 -9.68 7.86 12.96
N THR A 42 -10.38 7.43 11.91
CA THR A 42 -10.45 6.02 11.54
C THR A 42 -9.10 5.53 11.04
N GLU A 43 -8.67 4.36 11.50
CA GLU A 43 -7.42 3.75 11.06
C GLU A 43 -7.66 2.74 9.95
N ASP A 44 -6.82 2.79 8.92
CA ASP A 44 -6.76 1.79 7.86
C ASP A 44 -5.46 1.00 7.99
N VAL A 45 -5.54 -0.31 7.81
CA VAL A 45 -4.36 -1.18 7.79
C VAL A 45 -4.07 -1.58 6.36
N LEU A 46 -2.90 -1.21 5.87
CA LEU A 46 -2.49 -1.43 4.49
C LEU A 46 -1.27 -2.34 4.44
N ILE A 47 -1.21 -3.17 3.41
CA ILE A 47 -0.03 -4.03 3.17
C ILE A 47 1.02 -3.20 2.45
N LEU A 48 2.24 -3.22 2.97
CA LEU A 48 3.40 -2.52 2.42
C LEU A 48 4.47 -3.52 2.05
N GLN A 49 4.90 -3.50 0.78
CA GLN A 49 6.05 -4.26 0.31
C GLN A 49 7.13 -3.31 -0.18
N PHE A 50 8.37 -3.66 0.10
CA PHE A 50 9.52 -2.88 -0.37
C PHE A 50 10.75 -3.79 -0.46
N ASP A 51 11.69 -3.41 -1.33
CA ASP A 51 12.98 -4.06 -1.39
C ASP A 51 14.06 -3.23 -0.68
N GLY A 52 15.23 -3.81 -0.50
CA GLY A 52 16.33 -3.16 0.21
C GLY A 52 16.88 -1.90 -0.48
N SER A 53 16.48 -1.65 -1.74
CA SER A 53 16.90 -0.44 -2.44
C SER A 53 16.15 0.82 -1.98
N THR A 54 15.06 0.66 -1.24
CA THR A 54 14.21 1.78 -0.79
C THR A 54 14.78 2.56 0.39
N MET A 55 15.71 1.96 1.12
CA MET A 55 16.36 2.59 2.27
C MET A 55 17.69 1.92 2.59
N GLN A 56 18.53 2.63 3.34
CA GLN A 56 19.79 2.07 3.83
C GLN A 56 19.50 0.94 4.83
N GLU A 57 20.35 -0.09 4.85
CA GLU A 57 20.21 -1.22 5.76
C GLU A 57 20.17 -0.78 7.22
N GLU A 58 20.93 0.25 7.57
CA GLU A 58 20.95 0.83 8.92
C GLU A 58 19.58 1.38 9.33
N ASP A 59 18.89 2.03 8.39
CA ASP A 59 17.53 2.55 8.63
C ASP A 59 16.51 1.41 8.66
N PHE A 60 16.70 0.40 7.82
CA PHE A 60 15.85 -0.79 7.83
C PHE A 60 15.84 -1.48 9.20
N GLU A 61 16.99 -1.58 9.85
CA GLU A 61 17.10 -2.20 11.17
C GLU A 61 16.31 -1.46 12.26
N LYS A 62 16.01 -0.19 12.04
CA LYS A 62 15.21 0.63 12.95
C LYS A 62 13.70 0.44 12.77
N LEU A 63 13.27 -0.22 11.69
CA LEU A 63 11.86 -0.44 11.43
C LEU A 63 11.29 -1.48 12.39
N GLU A 64 10.37 -1.04 13.21
CA GLU A 64 9.68 -1.88 14.18
C GLU A 64 8.26 -1.36 14.40
N ALA A 65 7.46 -2.09 15.16
CA ALA A 65 6.12 -1.63 15.52
C ALA A 65 6.19 -0.24 16.17
N GLY A 66 5.42 0.69 15.67
CA GLY A 66 5.38 2.07 16.17
C GLY A 66 6.24 3.07 15.41
N THR A 67 7.09 2.62 14.50
CA THR A 67 7.92 3.52 13.68
C THR A 67 7.05 4.32 12.72
N CYS A 68 7.18 5.65 12.75
CA CYS A 68 6.48 6.54 11.83
C CYS A 68 7.24 6.66 10.52
N VAL A 69 6.55 6.52 9.40
CA VAL A 69 7.16 6.57 8.07
C VAL A 69 6.32 7.37 7.09
N ILE A 70 6.99 7.92 6.09
CA ILE A 70 6.36 8.46 4.89
C ILE A 70 6.77 7.57 3.73
N VAL A 71 5.79 7.05 3.01
CA VAL A 71 5.98 6.10 1.93
C VAL A 71 5.55 6.71 0.61
N ALA A 72 6.39 6.56 -0.41
CA ALA A 72 6.06 6.92 -1.78
C ALA A 72 6.23 5.68 -2.67
N GLY A 73 5.27 5.41 -3.54
CA GLY A 73 5.32 4.24 -4.39
C GLY A 73 4.12 4.11 -5.31
N GLU A 74 3.74 2.89 -5.55
CA GLU A 74 2.65 2.49 -6.43
C GLU A 74 1.70 1.54 -5.70
N ILE A 75 0.43 1.51 -6.13
CA ILE A 75 -0.52 0.50 -5.69
C ILE A 75 -0.44 -0.66 -6.68
N ARG A 76 -0.28 -1.86 -6.18
CA ARG A 76 -0.25 -3.09 -6.99
C ARG A 76 -1.25 -4.09 -6.48
N THR A 77 -1.63 -5.00 -7.36
CA THR A 77 -2.51 -6.11 -7.05
C THR A 77 -1.84 -7.42 -7.43
N GLU A 78 -2.16 -8.45 -6.69
CA GLU A 78 -1.67 -9.80 -6.93
C GLU A 78 -2.82 -10.78 -6.72
N ASN A 79 -3.00 -11.70 -7.67
CA ASN A 79 -3.97 -12.77 -7.50
C ASN A 79 -3.42 -13.82 -6.56
N VAL A 80 -4.10 -14.03 -5.45
CA VAL A 80 -3.75 -15.08 -4.49
C VAL A 80 -4.71 -16.25 -4.68
N ARG A 81 -4.16 -17.42 -5.01
CA ARG A 81 -4.93 -18.65 -5.06
C ARG A 81 -4.78 -19.36 -3.73
N GLU A 82 -5.89 -19.52 -3.04
CA GLU A 82 -5.93 -20.37 -1.86
C GLU A 82 -5.99 -21.83 -2.28
N ILE A 83 -5.55 -22.72 -1.39
CA ILE A 83 -5.50 -24.17 -1.62
C ILE A 83 -6.88 -24.75 -1.87
N VAL A 84 -7.94 -24.14 -1.34
CA VAL A 84 -9.33 -24.47 -1.65
C VAL A 84 -9.86 -23.44 -2.64
N PRO A 85 -10.23 -23.83 -3.87
CA PRO A 85 -10.65 -22.88 -4.90
C PRO A 85 -12.07 -22.38 -4.67
N THR A 86 -12.23 -21.51 -3.71
CA THR A 86 -13.29 -20.54 -3.72
C THR A 86 -12.77 -19.32 -4.48
N ALA A 87 -13.60 -18.41 -4.91
CA ALA A 87 -13.28 -17.27 -5.77
C ALA A 87 -11.85 -16.71 -5.62
N PRO A 88 -11.16 -16.32 -6.72
CA PRO A 88 -9.82 -15.77 -6.65
C PRO A 88 -9.81 -14.50 -5.79
N THR A 89 -8.95 -14.49 -4.78
CA THR A 89 -8.76 -13.34 -3.90
C THR A 89 -7.67 -12.44 -4.47
N VAL A 90 -7.96 -11.16 -4.56
CA VAL A 90 -6.99 -10.16 -5.00
C VAL A 90 -6.35 -9.52 -3.77
N LYS A 91 -5.03 -9.63 -3.67
CA LYS A 91 -4.25 -8.93 -2.66
C LYS A 91 -3.88 -7.54 -3.19
N ILE A 92 -4.22 -6.50 -2.45
CA ILE A 92 -3.86 -5.11 -2.79
C ILE A 92 -2.76 -4.67 -1.83
N PHE A 93 -1.68 -4.13 -2.38
CA PHE A 93 -0.57 -3.69 -1.54
C PHE A 93 0.10 -2.45 -2.13
N ILE A 94 0.84 -1.75 -1.27
CA ILE A 94 1.68 -0.63 -1.68
C ILE A 94 3.07 -1.19 -1.98
N ALA A 95 3.54 -0.99 -3.20
CA ALA A 95 4.91 -1.30 -3.58
C ALA A 95 5.73 0.00 -3.43
N ALA A 96 6.50 0.10 -2.36
CA ALA A 96 7.22 1.31 -2.06
C ALA A 96 8.46 1.48 -2.94
N GLY A 97 8.66 2.68 -3.45
CA GLY A 97 9.91 3.10 -4.07
C GLY A 97 10.79 3.87 -3.08
N LYS A 98 10.19 4.45 -2.06
CA LYS A 98 10.90 5.17 -1.00
C LYS A 98 10.17 5.02 0.33
N VAL A 99 10.91 4.72 1.37
CA VAL A 99 10.40 4.70 2.76
C VAL A 99 11.30 5.63 3.58
N GLN A 100 10.70 6.65 4.17
CA GLN A 100 11.41 7.62 4.99
C GLN A 100 10.92 7.54 6.43
N ILE A 101 11.85 7.29 7.36
CA ILE A 101 11.55 7.30 8.80
C ILE A 101 11.46 8.74 9.27
N VAL A 102 10.40 9.06 10.02
CA VAL A 102 10.20 10.38 10.61
C VAL A 102 9.95 10.23 12.12
N GLU A 103 10.25 11.27 12.89
CA GLU A 103 10.06 11.23 14.34
C GLU A 103 8.58 11.17 14.73
N ALA A 104 7.76 11.91 13.98
CA ALA A 104 6.32 11.96 14.19
C ALA A 104 5.62 12.31 12.88
N ILE A 105 4.35 11.93 12.78
CA ILE A 105 3.51 12.30 11.65
C ILE A 105 2.89 13.67 11.98
N THR A 106 3.39 14.72 11.34
CA THR A 106 2.91 16.10 11.54
C THR A 106 1.76 16.43 10.61
N GLU A 107 1.69 15.78 9.43
CA GLU A 107 0.61 15.93 8.48
C GLU A 107 0.11 14.54 8.05
N LYS A 108 -1.20 14.39 8.05
CA LYS A 108 -1.84 13.17 7.56
C LYS A 108 -1.83 13.19 6.03
N GLN A 109 -0.79 12.59 5.45
CA GLN A 109 -0.67 12.46 4.01
C GLN A 109 -1.28 11.14 3.56
N ASN A 110 -2.21 11.21 2.62
CA ASN A 110 -2.78 10.05 2.00
C ASN A 110 -3.31 10.48 0.62
N VAL A 111 -2.43 10.44 -0.36
CA VAL A 111 -2.76 10.87 -1.72
C VAL A 111 -2.48 9.74 -2.69
N VAL A 112 -3.48 9.39 -3.49
CA VAL A 112 -3.38 8.40 -4.53
C VAL A 112 -3.77 9.06 -5.85
N LYS A 113 -2.93 8.87 -6.86
CA LYS A 113 -3.22 9.31 -8.24
C LYS A 113 -3.15 8.10 -9.14
N LEU A 114 -4.27 7.78 -9.77
CA LEU A 114 -4.37 6.67 -10.70
C LEU A 114 -4.91 7.19 -12.02
N CYS A 115 -4.31 6.74 -13.11
CA CYS A 115 -4.79 6.99 -14.45
C CYS A 115 -4.91 5.66 -15.19
N GLY A 116 -6.07 5.37 -15.72
CA GLY A 116 -6.31 4.09 -16.36
C GLY A 116 -7.55 4.12 -17.24
N TYR A 117 -7.99 2.94 -17.64
CA TYR A 117 -9.16 2.75 -18.48
C TYR A 117 -10.30 2.17 -17.68
N ILE A 118 -11.52 2.63 -17.91
CA ILE A 118 -12.71 2.05 -17.31
C ILE A 118 -12.97 0.69 -17.96
N CYS A 119 -12.96 -0.37 -17.14
CA CYS A 119 -13.09 -1.76 -17.63
C CYS A 119 -14.51 -2.20 -17.89
N LYS A 120 -15.47 -1.59 -17.20
CA LYS A 120 -16.89 -1.91 -17.28
C LYS A 120 -17.71 -0.70 -16.86
N ASP A 121 -19.00 -0.72 -17.21
CA ASP A 121 -19.90 0.38 -16.86
C ASP A 121 -19.91 0.65 -15.36
N PRO A 122 -19.83 1.93 -14.96
CA PRO A 122 -19.97 2.29 -13.56
C PRO A 122 -21.30 1.82 -13.00
N ARG A 123 -21.29 1.34 -11.75
CA ARG A 123 -22.49 0.88 -11.08
C ARG A 123 -22.83 1.81 -9.91
N ALA A 124 -23.97 2.46 -10.01
CA ALA A 124 -24.48 3.30 -8.95
C ALA A 124 -25.33 2.49 -7.98
N ARG A 125 -25.20 2.76 -6.69
CA ARG A 125 -26.00 2.15 -5.63
C ARG A 125 -26.28 3.15 -4.52
N GLY A 126 -27.43 2.98 -3.86
CA GLY A 126 -27.76 3.76 -2.67
C GLY A 126 -27.47 2.96 -1.40
N THR A 127 -27.19 3.65 -0.32
CA THR A 127 -27.05 3.06 1.00
C THR A 127 -28.31 3.31 1.82
N SER A 128 -28.46 2.56 2.92
CA SER A 128 -29.58 2.74 3.87
C SER A 128 -29.63 4.14 4.50
N LYS A 129 -28.50 4.87 4.47
CA LYS A 129 -28.43 6.25 4.99
C LYS A 129 -28.71 7.32 3.93
N GLY A 130 -29.13 6.93 2.73
CA GLY A 130 -29.41 7.87 1.64
C GLY A 130 -28.17 8.39 0.91
N ILE A 131 -27.02 7.74 1.09
CA ILE A 131 -25.78 8.08 0.39
C ILE A 131 -25.74 7.37 -0.95
N HIS A 132 -25.39 8.10 -2.01
CA HIS A 132 -25.18 7.52 -3.33
C HIS A 132 -23.73 7.16 -3.52
N ILE A 133 -23.48 5.90 -3.91
CA ILE A 133 -22.12 5.39 -4.19
C ILE A 133 -22.08 4.92 -5.62
N THR A 134 -21.03 5.29 -6.34
CA THR A 134 -20.77 4.78 -7.68
C THR A 134 -19.49 3.96 -7.66
N ASP A 135 -19.58 2.69 -8.03
CA ASP A 135 -18.44 1.79 -8.12
C ASP A 135 -17.88 1.86 -9.54
N ILE A 136 -16.57 2.09 -9.62
CA ILE A 136 -15.84 2.20 -10.87
C ILE A 136 -14.67 1.20 -10.83
N MET A 137 -14.49 0.45 -11.91
CA MET A 137 -13.31 -0.41 -12.06
C MET A 137 -12.41 0.15 -13.14
N ILE A 138 -11.17 0.45 -12.79
CA ILE A 138 -10.17 0.96 -13.73
C ILE A 138 -9.02 -0.02 -13.87
N ALA A 139 -8.53 -0.17 -15.11
CA ALA A 139 -7.30 -0.89 -15.38
C ALA A 139 -6.16 0.12 -15.47
N VAL A 140 -5.16 -0.04 -14.63
CA VAL A 140 -3.97 0.80 -14.61
C VAL A 140 -2.82 0.00 -15.19
N LYS A 141 -2.16 0.55 -16.22
CA LYS A 141 -1.06 -0.13 -16.86
C LYS A 141 0.10 -0.32 -15.89
N GLY A 142 0.51 -1.56 -15.69
CA GLY A 142 1.71 -1.90 -14.92
C GLY A 142 2.98 -1.58 -15.70
N LYS A 143 4.08 -1.60 -15.00
CA LYS A 143 5.40 -1.47 -15.62
C LYS A 143 5.77 -2.71 -16.40
#